data_7f1f9a5aa90261ca826507772aef872e
#
_entry.id   7f1f9a5aa90261ca826507772aef872e
#
_cell.length_a   1.000
_cell.length_b   1.000
_cell.length_c   1.000
_cell.angle_alpha   90.00
_cell.angle_beta   90.00
_cell.angle_gamma   90.00
#
_symmetry.space_group_name_H-M   'P 1'
#
loop_
_entity.id
_entity.type
_entity.pdbx_description
1 polymer ?
#
loop_
_entity_poly.entity_id
_entity_poly.type
_entity_poly.pdbx_seq_one_letter_code
_entity_poly.pdbx_strand_id
1 'polypeptide(L)'
;MSRFFLAALLILSAAGVRAQNFQMRIGGGVATHYNNATPIGSFKAGLGVEFELSQSLTFAPSLVFYAKGWKNHNQLVYFREDDGSQAVDKDGNPITGIRNRTTTANYLELPLVFNYYFRLSAGHYIVASAGPYVAYGLGGKQTTRGDVGQIGSKKLYYDTQTFKEHGTHRFDGGLTLGLGYQLPSHLTLGVETDLGLTKFNTAGDRNVTALVTLTYQF
;
A
#
# COMPACT_ATOMS: atom_id res chain seq x y z
N MET A 1 -2.77 21.96 -14.79
CA MET A 1 -3.30 20.71 -14.21
C MET A 1 -4.84 20.60 -14.27
N SER A 2 -5.62 21.70 -14.26
CA SER A 2 -7.11 21.67 -14.31
C SER A 2 -7.71 21.18 -15.64
N ARG A 3 -7.04 21.40 -16.77
CA ARG A 3 -7.57 21.07 -18.11
C ARG A 3 -7.60 19.54 -18.40
N PHE A 4 -6.68 18.77 -17.84
CA PHE A 4 -6.68 17.31 -17.98
C PHE A 4 -7.75 16.63 -17.11
N PHE A 5 -8.05 17.18 -15.94
CA PHE A 5 -9.12 16.70 -15.07
C PHE A 5 -10.50 16.94 -15.70
N LEU A 6 -10.70 18.10 -16.32
CA LEU A 6 -11.93 18.44 -17.03
C LEU A 6 -12.12 17.57 -18.28
N ALA A 7 -11.05 17.29 -19.02
CA ALA A 7 -11.09 16.42 -20.19
C ALA A 7 -11.41 14.95 -19.82
N ALA A 8 -10.84 14.43 -18.72
CA ALA A 8 -11.17 13.10 -18.22
C ALA A 8 -12.64 12.99 -17.74
N LEU A 9 -13.17 14.05 -17.11
CA LEU A 9 -14.57 14.11 -16.68
C LEU A 9 -15.53 14.18 -17.89
N LEU A 10 -15.17 14.92 -18.95
CA LEU A 10 -15.94 15.03 -20.20
C LEU A 10 -15.90 13.74 -21.03
N ILE A 11 -14.80 13.00 -21.03
CA ILE A 11 -14.69 11.69 -21.70
C ILE A 11 -15.58 10.65 -21.00
N LEU A 12 -15.64 10.66 -19.68
CA LEU A 12 -16.54 9.81 -18.89
C LEU A 12 -18.03 10.14 -19.12
N SER A 13 -18.38 11.39 -19.37
CA SER A 13 -19.76 11.80 -19.66
C SER A 13 -20.20 11.53 -21.11
N ALA A 14 -19.27 11.43 -22.07
CA ALA A 14 -19.56 11.21 -23.48
C ALA A 14 -19.70 9.73 -23.88
N ALA A 15 -19.18 8.83 -23.06
CA ALA A 15 -19.27 7.39 -23.32
C ALA A 15 -20.56 6.85 -22.74
N GLY A 16 -21.75 7.10 -23.20
CA GLY A 16 -23.09 6.59 -22.80
C GLY A 16 -23.13 5.46 -21.74
N VAL A 17 -22.38 5.65 -20.63
CA VAL A 17 -22.14 4.68 -19.58
C VAL A 17 -23.43 4.50 -18.80
N ARG A 18 -24.10 3.39 -19.02
CA ARG A 18 -25.31 3.01 -18.30
C ARG A 18 -24.93 2.40 -16.97
N ALA A 19 -25.75 2.66 -15.97
CA ALA A 19 -25.72 2.15 -14.61
C ALA A 19 -24.43 2.45 -13.84
N GLN A 20 -24.51 3.42 -12.95
CA GLN A 20 -23.52 3.68 -11.93
C GLN A 20 -23.97 2.94 -10.66
N ASN A 21 -23.28 1.88 -10.29
CA ASN A 21 -23.48 1.23 -9.01
C ASN A 21 -22.48 1.81 -8.01
N PHE A 22 -22.97 2.37 -6.92
CA PHE A 22 -22.10 2.75 -5.81
C PHE A 22 -21.57 1.49 -5.12
N GLN A 23 -20.33 1.52 -4.68
CA GLN A 23 -19.75 0.42 -3.93
C GLN A 23 -19.02 0.91 -2.68
N MET A 24 -19.13 0.11 -1.63
CA MET A 24 -18.31 0.24 -0.44
C MET A 24 -17.36 -0.94 -0.38
N ARG A 25 -16.09 -0.66 -0.07
CA ARG A 25 -15.05 -1.68 0.02
C ARG A 25 -14.32 -1.57 1.34
N ILE A 26 -14.11 -2.72 2.00
CA ILE A 26 -13.21 -2.86 3.14
C ILE A 26 -12.28 -4.04 2.91
N GLY A 27 -11.11 -4.00 3.52
CA GLY A 27 -10.14 -5.10 3.41
C GLY A 27 -9.20 -5.11 4.60
N GLY A 28 -8.75 -6.30 4.95
CA GLY A 28 -7.79 -6.53 6.02
C GLY A 28 -6.80 -7.63 5.65
N GLY A 29 -5.56 -7.50 6.10
CA GLY A 29 -4.52 -8.47 5.78
C GLY A 29 -3.14 -7.98 6.19
N VAL A 30 -2.18 -8.07 5.29
CA VAL A 30 -0.79 -7.73 5.58
C VAL A 30 -0.19 -6.83 4.50
N ALA A 31 0.77 -6.01 4.91
CA ALA A 31 1.61 -5.22 4.01
C ALA A 31 3.08 -5.44 4.34
N THR A 32 3.91 -5.36 3.30
CA THR A 32 5.36 -5.44 3.39
C THR A 32 6.00 -4.67 2.23
N HIS A 33 7.31 -4.83 2.02
CA HIS A 33 8.01 -4.43 0.81
C HIS A 33 8.87 -5.57 0.24
N TYR A 34 9.32 -5.44 -1.01
CA TYR A 34 10.03 -6.52 -1.70
C TYR A 34 11.37 -6.92 -1.08
N ASN A 35 12.01 -6.05 -0.29
CA ASN A 35 13.35 -6.26 0.24
C ASN A 35 13.32 -6.86 1.65
N ASN A 36 13.00 -8.13 1.76
CA ASN A 36 13.21 -8.95 2.98
C ASN A 36 12.73 -8.32 4.31
N ALA A 37 11.54 -7.71 4.30
CA ALA A 37 10.91 -7.15 5.49
C ALA A 37 9.83 -8.09 6.04
N THR A 38 9.59 -7.99 7.33
CA THR A 38 8.50 -8.71 7.99
C THR A 38 7.19 -7.98 7.72
N PRO A 39 6.16 -8.69 7.24
CA PRO A 39 4.83 -8.10 7.06
C PRO A 39 4.24 -7.61 8.37
N ILE A 40 3.45 -6.53 8.30
CA ILE A 40 2.62 -6.04 9.41
C ILE A 40 1.15 -6.00 9.00
N GLY A 41 0.25 -5.92 9.97
CA GLY A 41 -1.18 -5.77 9.72
C GLY A 41 -1.47 -4.57 8.82
N SER A 42 -2.34 -4.77 7.85
CA SER A 42 -2.78 -3.78 6.86
C SER A 42 -4.29 -3.76 6.77
N PHE A 43 -4.83 -2.61 6.43
CA PHE A 43 -6.27 -2.40 6.37
C PHE A 43 -6.58 -1.34 5.31
N LYS A 44 -7.68 -1.54 4.57
CA LYS A 44 -8.20 -0.52 3.67
C LYS A 44 -9.72 -0.38 3.80
N ALA A 45 -10.22 0.84 3.58
CA ALA A 45 -11.65 1.12 3.51
C ALA A 45 -11.90 2.28 2.56
N GLY A 46 -12.98 2.21 1.79
CA GLY A 46 -13.30 3.26 0.84
C GLY A 46 -14.62 3.08 0.11
N LEU A 47 -14.89 4.04 -0.74
CA LEU A 47 -16.07 4.12 -1.58
C LEU A 47 -15.65 4.20 -3.05
N GLY A 48 -16.48 3.67 -3.93
CA GLY A 48 -16.25 3.70 -5.37
C GLY A 48 -17.54 3.74 -6.16
N VAL A 49 -17.35 3.82 -7.46
CA VAL A 49 -18.45 3.75 -8.43
C VAL A 49 -18.04 2.72 -9.47
N GLU A 50 -18.97 1.89 -9.87
CA GLU A 50 -18.75 0.90 -10.93
C GLU A 50 -19.54 1.28 -12.17
N PHE A 51 -18.86 1.31 -13.30
CA PHE A 51 -19.39 1.65 -14.63
C PHE A 51 -19.39 0.38 -15.48
N GLU A 52 -20.53 0.01 -16.01
CA GLU A 52 -20.65 -1.11 -16.94
C GLU A 52 -20.10 -0.72 -18.32
N LEU A 53 -19.05 -1.39 -18.77
CA LEU A 53 -18.48 -1.25 -20.11
C LEU A 53 -19.06 -2.28 -21.08
N SER A 54 -19.40 -3.46 -20.56
CA SER A 54 -20.08 -4.53 -21.30
C SER A 54 -20.81 -5.45 -20.30
N GLN A 55 -21.47 -6.50 -20.81
CA GLN A 55 -22.19 -7.47 -19.96
C GLN A 55 -21.31 -8.17 -18.91
N SER A 56 -20.01 -8.22 -19.12
CA SER A 56 -19.08 -8.93 -18.23
C SER A 56 -17.89 -8.08 -17.78
N LEU A 57 -17.72 -6.87 -18.34
CA LEU A 57 -16.60 -6.01 -18.03
C LEU A 57 -17.07 -4.69 -17.45
N THR A 58 -16.52 -4.31 -16.30
CA THR A 58 -16.80 -3.02 -15.67
C THR A 58 -15.51 -2.26 -15.37
N PHE A 59 -15.64 -0.96 -15.16
CA PHE A 59 -14.58 -0.08 -14.66
C PHE A 59 -15.00 0.47 -13.30
N ALA A 60 -14.19 0.23 -12.27
CA ALA A 60 -14.54 0.48 -10.88
C ALA A 60 -13.51 1.38 -10.17
N PRO A 61 -13.44 2.68 -10.50
CA PRO A 61 -12.61 3.61 -9.74
C PRO A 61 -13.15 3.75 -8.31
N SER A 62 -12.25 3.82 -7.36
CA SER A 62 -12.61 4.00 -5.95
C SER A 62 -11.63 4.94 -5.24
N LEU A 63 -12.05 5.53 -4.13
CA LEU A 63 -11.20 6.31 -3.25
C LEU A 63 -11.14 5.59 -1.92
N VAL A 64 -9.94 5.14 -1.54
CA VAL A 64 -9.76 4.33 -0.34
C VAL A 64 -8.70 4.92 0.57
N PHE A 65 -8.96 4.88 1.87
CA PHE A 65 -7.92 5.01 2.89
C PHE A 65 -7.22 3.67 3.03
N TYR A 66 -5.89 3.68 3.01
CA TYR A 66 -5.09 2.47 3.07
C TYR A 66 -3.93 2.61 4.05
N ALA A 67 -3.90 1.75 5.07
CA ALA A 67 -2.80 1.64 6.02
C ALA A 67 -1.85 0.52 5.57
N LYS A 68 -0.68 0.89 5.08
CA LYS A 68 0.41 0.00 4.64
C LYS A 68 1.58 0.07 5.63
N GLY A 69 2.52 -0.86 5.51
CA GLY A 69 3.76 -0.79 6.27
C GLY A 69 4.51 -2.12 6.35
N TRP A 70 5.61 -2.11 7.11
CA TRP A 70 6.48 -3.26 7.28
C TRP A 70 7.35 -3.12 8.51
N LYS A 71 8.07 -4.19 8.85
CA LYS A 71 9.03 -4.22 9.94
C LYS A 71 10.37 -4.80 9.48
N ASN A 72 11.42 -4.06 9.71
CA ASN A 72 12.80 -4.50 9.51
C ASN A 72 13.36 -4.95 10.86
N HIS A 73 13.67 -6.24 10.97
CA HIS A 73 14.27 -6.84 12.14
C HIS A 73 15.78 -6.97 12.00
N ASN A 74 16.47 -6.87 13.13
CA ASN A 74 17.88 -7.21 13.27
C ASN A 74 18.77 -6.56 12.20
N GLN A 75 18.48 -5.31 11.86
CA GLN A 75 19.34 -4.55 10.96
C GLN A 75 20.67 -4.29 11.65
N LEU A 76 21.76 -4.76 11.08
CA LEU A 76 23.10 -4.48 11.54
C LEU A 76 23.37 -2.97 11.36
N VAL A 77 23.83 -2.33 12.44
CA VAL A 77 24.30 -0.95 12.44
C VAL A 77 25.75 -0.90 12.89
N TYR A 78 26.56 -0.13 12.21
CA TYR A 78 27.96 0.10 12.57
C TYR A 78 28.04 1.33 13.48
N PHE A 79 28.73 1.21 14.59
CA PHE A 79 28.93 2.30 15.50
C PHE A 79 29.95 3.28 14.91
N ARG A 80 29.79 4.54 15.26
CA ARG A 80 30.67 5.62 14.82
C ARG A 80 31.18 6.40 16.02
N GLU A 81 32.41 6.89 15.89
CA GLU A 81 33.00 7.86 16.80
C GLU A 81 32.39 9.26 16.57
N ASP A 82 32.69 10.20 17.45
CA ASP A 82 32.18 11.57 17.36
C ASP A 82 32.65 12.31 16.11
N ASP A 83 33.83 11.94 15.56
CA ASP A 83 34.35 12.46 14.31
C ASP A 83 33.72 11.85 13.04
N GLY A 84 32.80 10.89 13.23
CA GLY A 84 32.12 10.18 12.15
C GLY A 84 32.86 8.96 11.59
N SER A 85 34.09 8.69 12.09
CA SER A 85 34.84 7.46 11.75
C SER A 85 34.13 6.20 12.29
N GLN A 86 34.43 5.04 11.72
CA GLN A 86 33.89 3.78 12.20
C GLN A 86 34.56 3.39 13.52
N ALA A 87 33.73 3.12 14.54
CA ALA A 87 34.23 2.63 15.82
C ALA A 87 34.71 1.20 15.68
N VAL A 88 35.90 0.90 16.24
CA VAL A 88 36.52 -0.42 16.22
C VAL A 88 36.85 -0.87 17.63
N ASP A 89 36.89 -2.18 17.83
CA ASP A 89 37.35 -2.79 19.08
C ASP A 89 38.90 -2.77 19.18
N LYS A 90 39.42 -3.36 20.25
CA LYS A 90 40.87 -3.43 20.51
C LYS A 90 41.66 -4.23 19.45
N ASP A 91 40.96 -5.09 18.71
CA ASP A 91 41.51 -5.94 17.67
C ASP A 91 41.31 -5.36 16.27
N GLY A 92 40.74 -4.14 16.18
CA GLY A 92 40.48 -3.42 14.94
C GLY A 92 39.19 -3.85 14.22
N ASN A 93 38.35 -4.69 14.86
CA ASN A 93 37.08 -5.09 14.27
C ASN A 93 35.99 -4.04 14.47
N PRO A 94 35.09 -3.86 13.50
CA PRO A 94 33.97 -2.93 13.63
C PRO A 94 33.06 -3.26 14.82
N ILE A 95 32.77 -2.29 15.67
CA ILE A 95 31.76 -2.42 16.71
C ILE A 95 30.38 -2.29 16.06
N THR A 96 29.54 -3.30 16.27
CA THR A 96 28.21 -3.39 15.66
C THR A 96 27.10 -3.53 16.69
N GLY A 97 25.91 -3.15 16.32
CA GLY A 97 24.69 -3.32 17.11
C GLY A 97 23.52 -3.73 16.23
N ILE A 98 22.39 -3.93 16.86
CA ILE A 98 21.15 -4.37 16.20
C ILE A 98 20.08 -3.30 16.32
N ARG A 99 19.44 -2.99 15.21
CA ARG A 99 18.32 -2.04 15.12
C ARG A 99 17.09 -2.73 14.56
N ASN A 100 15.94 -2.48 15.18
CA ASN A 100 14.62 -2.85 14.69
C ASN A 100 13.84 -1.59 14.34
N ARG A 101 13.22 -1.57 13.16
CA ARG A 101 12.40 -0.45 12.71
C ARG A 101 11.06 -0.95 12.19
N THR A 102 9.96 -0.40 12.74
CA THR A 102 8.60 -0.60 12.22
C THR A 102 8.17 0.67 11.53
N THR A 103 7.76 0.56 10.28
CA THR A 103 7.26 1.68 9.48
C THR A 103 5.78 1.44 9.16
N THR A 104 4.93 2.41 9.50
CA THR A 104 3.55 2.49 9.04
C THR A 104 3.41 3.68 8.10
N ALA A 105 2.62 3.53 7.04
CA ALA A 105 2.36 4.58 6.07
C ALA A 105 0.88 4.54 5.67
N ASN A 106 0.17 5.63 5.93
CA ASN A 106 -1.24 5.79 5.62
C ASN A 106 -1.39 6.57 4.32
N TYR A 107 -2.17 6.05 3.40
CA TYR A 107 -2.38 6.61 2.07
C TYR A 107 -3.84 6.93 1.82
N LEU A 108 -4.07 7.94 1.00
CA LEU A 108 -5.28 8.07 0.21
C LEU A 108 -4.96 7.50 -1.18
N GLU A 109 -5.65 6.45 -1.57
CA GLU A 109 -5.38 5.70 -2.79
C GLU A 109 -6.58 5.75 -3.72
N LEU A 110 -6.30 5.85 -5.02
CA LEU A 110 -7.24 5.83 -6.13
C LEU A 110 -6.93 4.63 -7.02
N PRO A 111 -7.46 3.45 -6.74
CA PRO A 111 -7.41 2.32 -7.65
C PRO A 111 -8.35 2.56 -8.85
N LEU A 112 -7.87 2.27 -10.06
CA LEU A 112 -8.58 2.37 -11.32
C LEU A 112 -8.72 0.96 -11.90
N VAL A 113 -9.60 0.18 -11.30
CA VAL A 113 -9.67 -1.27 -11.51
C VAL A 113 -10.71 -1.62 -12.55
N PHE A 114 -10.38 -2.54 -13.43
CA PHE A 114 -11.32 -3.23 -14.32
C PHE A 114 -11.70 -4.56 -13.68
N ASN A 115 -13.00 -4.87 -13.62
CA ASN A 115 -13.53 -6.14 -13.14
C ASN A 115 -14.10 -6.93 -14.32
N TYR A 116 -13.75 -8.19 -14.39
CA TYR A 116 -14.35 -9.13 -15.33
C TYR A 116 -15.17 -10.18 -14.56
N TYR A 117 -16.46 -10.29 -14.92
CA TYR A 117 -17.45 -11.14 -14.27
C TYR A 117 -17.65 -12.44 -15.03
N PHE A 118 -17.18 -13.55 -14.47
CA PHE A 118 -17.45 -14.89 -14.97
C PHE A 118 -18.73 -15.42 -14.32
N ARG A 119 -19.80 -15.51 -15.07
CA ARG A 119 -21.08 -16.00 -14.58
C ARG A 119 -21.02 -17.49 -14.31
N LEU A 120 -21.34 -17.94 -13.10
CA LEU A 120 -21.44 -19.33 -12.70
C LEU A 120 -22.90 -19.81 -12.72
N SER A 121 -23.79 -19.05 -12.10
CA SER A 121 -25.23 -19.33 -12.01
C SER A 121 -25.99 -18.02 -11.81
N ALA A 122 -27.31 -18.08 -11.61
CA ALA A 122 -28.13 -16.88 -11.41
C ALA A 122 -27.64 -16.07 -10.20
N GLY A 123 -27.06 -14.89 -10.47
CA GLY A 123 -26.56 -13.96 -9.46
C GLY A 123 -25.23 -14.33 -8.80
N HIS A 124 -24.56 -15.42 -9.22
CA HIS A 124 -23.25 -15.82 -8.72
C HIS A 124 -22.16 -15.62 -9.77
N TYR A 125 -21.08 -14.94 -9.39
CA TYR A 125 -19.98 -14.65 -10.31
C TYR A 125 -18.62 -14.88 -9.63
N ILE A 126 -17.65 -15.31 -10.42
CA ILE A 126 -16.23 -15.09 -10.11
C ILE A 126 -15.86 -13.73 -10.71
N VAL A 127 -15.23 -12.88 -9.92
CA VAL A 127 -14.82 -11.54 -10.32
C VAL A 127 -13.31 -11.48 -10.34
N ALA A 128 -12.71 -11.34 -11.52
CA ALA A 128 -11.29 -11.06 -11.66
C ALA A 128 -11.09 -9.56 -11.83
N SER A 129 -10.21 -8.99 -11.02
CA SER A 129 -9.97 -7.55 -10.94
C SER A 129 -8.52 -7.23 -11.26
N ALA A 130 -8.28 -6.23 -12.11
CA ALA A 130 -6.94 -5.74 -12.41
C ALA A 130 -6.97 -4.26 -12.80
N GLY A 131 -5.97 -3.50 -12.40
CA GLY A 131 -5.83 -2.11 -12.80
C GLY A 131 -4.70 -1.38 -12.11
N PRO A 132 -4.31 -0.20 -12.60
CA PRO A 132 -3.34 0.64 -11.92
C PRO A 132 -3.96 1.30 -10.67
N TYR A 133 -3.10 1.66 -9.73
CA TYR A 133 -3.45 2.59 -8.65
C TYR A 133 -2.45 3.71 -8.55
N VAL A 134 -2.91 4.83 -8.00
CA VAL A 134 -2.08 5.93 -7.54
C VAL A 134 -2.47 6.27 -6.11
N ALA A 135 -1.48 6.60 -5.28
CA ALA A 135 -1.73 6.90 -3.87
C ALA A 135 -0.85 8.04 -3.39
N TYR A 136 -1.35 8.77 -2.40
CA TYR A 136 -0.63 9.85 -1.75
C TYR A 136 -0.56 9.62 -0.25
N GLY A 137 0.66 9.64 0.30
CA GLY A 137 0.95 9.43 1.71
C GLY A 137 0.48 10.59 2.58
N LEU A 138 -0.50 10.31 3.43
CA LEU A 138 -1.09 11.28 4.35
C LEU A 138 -0.26 11.41 5.62
N GLY A 139 0.22 10.28 6.15
CA GLY A 139 0.94 10.20 7.42
C GLY A 139 1.38 8.79 7.73
N GLY A 140 1.91 8.62 8.94
CA GLY A 140 2.41 7.34 9.43
C GLY A 140 3.49 7.56 10.46
N LYS A 141 3.99 6.47 11.03
CA LYS A 141 4.97 6.50 12.11
C LYS A 141 6.08 5.50 11.82
N GLN A 142 7.31 5.93 12.01
CA GLN A 142 8.47 5.03 12.08
C GLN A 142 8.89 4.92 13.54
N THR A 143 8.82 3.71 14.07
CA THR A 143 9.28 3.39 15.43
C THR A 143 10.61 2.67 15.34
N THR A 144 11.66 3.27 15.91
CA THR A 144 13.01 2.69 15.94
C THR A 144 13.35 2.24 17.35
N ARG A 145 13.85 1.01 17.48
CA ARG A 145 14.28 0.39 18.73
C ARG A 145 15.58 -0.36 18.49
N GLY A 146 16.51 -0.34 19.45
CA GLY A 146 17.75 -1.10 19.35
C GLY A 146 18.94 -0.39 19.94
N ASP A 147 20.13 -0.75 19.45
CA ASP A 147 21.39 -0.16 19.85
C ASP A 147 21.65 1.13 19.08
N VAL A 148 22.27 2.09 19.74
CA VAL A 148 22.73 3.30 19.08
C VAL A 148 24.02 3.03 18.32
N GLY A 149 24.22 3.74 17.23
CA GLY A 149 25.46 3.67 16.45
C GLY A 149 26.62 4.47 17.04
N GLN A 150 26.60 4.80 18.36
CA GLN A 150 27.61 5.61 19.03
C GLN A 150 28.04 4.96 20.33
N ILE A 151 29.37 4.84 20.55
CA ILE A 151 29.92 4.19 21.74
C ILE A 151 29.54 4.96 23.00
N GLY A 152 29.19 4.23 24.07
CA GLY A 152 28.78 4.80 25.34
C GLY A 152 27.35 5.30 25.40
N SER A 153 26.66 5.29 24.30
CA SER A 153 25.24 5.71 24.25
C SER A 153 24.31 4.61 24.74
N LYS A 154 23.14 5.04 25.28
CA LYS A 154 22.09 4.14 25.72
C LYS A 154 21.33 3.57 24.53
N LYS A 155 20.51 2.52 24.75
CA LYS A 155 19.60 1.97 23.73
C LYS A 155 18.77 3.05 23.06
N LEU A 156 18.67 2.95 21.74
CA LEU A 156 17.95 3.89 20.90
C LEU A 156 16.44 3.64 20.94
N TYR A 157 15.68 4.64 21.34
CA TYR A 157 14.22 4.61 21.30
C TYR A 157 13.72 5.97 20.79
N TYR A 158 13.35 6.03 19.53
CA TYR A 158 12.71 7.21 18.99
C TYR A 158 11.63 6.87 17.97
N ASP A 159 10.71 7.80 17.82
CA ASP A 159 9.62 7.74 16.88
C ASP A 159 9.66 8.96 15.97
N THR A 160 9.54 8.78 14.67
CA THR A 160 9.46 9.84 13.69
C THR A 160 8.19 9.70 12.82
N GLN A 161 7.80 10.78 12.17
CA GLN A 161 6.73 10.74 11.18
C GLN A 161 7.28 10.20 9.86
N THR A 162 6.64 9.16 9.32
CA THR A 162 7.10 8.44 8.13
C THR A 162 7.48 9.35 6.98
N PHE A 163 6.61 10.28 6.62
CA PHE A 163 6.84 11.17 5.48
C PHE A 163 7.56 12.47 5.81
N LYS A 164 8.08 12.63 7.03
CA LYS A 164 9.03 13.68 7.40
C LYS A 164 10.47 13.18 7.42
N GLU A 165 10.64 11.86 7.35
CA GLU A 165 11.98 11.26 7.29
C GLU A 165 12.61 11.57 5.95
N HIS A 166 13.90 11.99 5.98
CA HIS A 166 14.63 12.31 4.77
C HIS A 166 14.71 11.11 3.81
N GLY A 167 14.45 11.35 2.54
CA GLY A 167 14.50 10.31 1.51
C GLY A 167 13.26 9.42 1.41
N THR A 168 12.17 9.74 2.11
CA THR A 168 10.87 9.06 1.92
C THR A 168 10.00 9.80 0.90
N HIS A 169 9.27 9.06 0.09
CA HIS A 169 8.38 9.59 -0.93
C HIS A 169 6.92 9.40 -0.53
N ARG A 170 6.10 10.44 -0.74
CA ARG A 170 4.65 10.38 -0.46
C ARG A 170 3.85 9.74 -1.58
N PHE A 171 4.37 9.79 -2.81
CA PHE A 171 3.69 9.20 -3.96
C PHE A 171 3.96 7.70 -4.00
N ASP A 172 2.89 6.92 -4.13
CA ASP A 172 2.91 5.48 -4.39
C ASP A 172 2.06 5.19 -5.62
N GLY A 173 2.47 4.23 -6.41
CA GLY A 173 1.75 3.80 -7.60
C GLY A 173 2.17 2.41 -8.02
N GLY A 174 1.23 1.68 -8.57
CA GLY A 174 1.44 0.29 -8.92
C GLY A 174 0.23 -0.34 -9.58
N LEU A 175 0.12 -1.65 -9.41
CA LEU A 175 -0.97 -2.47 -9.94
C LEU A 175 -1.73 -3.13 -8.79
N THR A 176 -3.04 -3.07 -8.86
CA THR A 176 -3.97 -3.84 -8.03
C THR A 176 -4.44 -5.06 -8.83
N LEU A 177 -4.37 -6.23 -8.21
CA LEU A 177 -4.90 -7.49 -8.74
C LEU A 177 -5.83 -8.10 -7.70
N GLY A 178 -6.96 -8.66 -8.15
CA GLY A 178 -7.93 -9.26 -7.25
C GLY A 178 -8.68 -10.44 -7.86
N LEU A 179 -9.17 -11.30 -6.98
CA LEU A 179 -10.07 -12.39 -7.33
C LEU A 179 -11.15 -12.48 -6.24
N GLY A 180 -12.42 -12.48 -6.63
CA GLY A 180 -13.53 -12.50 -5.71
C GLY A 180 -14.65 -13.41 -6.15
N TYR A 181 -15.53 -13.71 -5.20
CA TYR A 181 -16.77 -14.41 -5.42
C TYR A 181 -17.94 -13.50 -5.03
N GLN A 182 -18.77 -13.15 -6.02
CA GLN A 182 -19.95 -12.33 -5.81
C GLN A 182 -21.19 -13.20 -5.60
N LEU A 183 -21.92 -12.85 -4.55
CA LEU A 183 -23.21 -13.44 -4.18
C LEU A 183 -24.37 -12.70 -4.86
N PRO A 184 -25.57 -13.31 -4.96
CA PRO A 184 -26.78 -12.65 -5.47
C PRO A 184 -27.18 -11.39 -4.67
N SER A 185 -26.72 -11.27 -3.44
CA SER A 185 -26.90 -10.09 -2.56
C SER A 185 -26.00 -8.91 -2.92
N HIS A 186 -25.30 -8.94 -4.04
CA HIS A 186 -24.33 -7.94 -4.47
C HIS A 186 -23.11 -7.80 -3.53
N LEU A 187 -22.89 -8.78 -2.69
CA LEU A 187 -21.73 -8.86 -1.80
C LEU A 187 -20.64 -9.70 -2.47
N THR A 188 -19.44 -9.13 -2.58
CA THR A 188 -18.26 -9.81 -3.11
C THR A 188 -17.25 -10.05 -2.00
N LEU A 189 -16.90 -11.30 -1.75
CA LEU A 189 -15.77 -11.70 -0.89
C LEU A 189 -14.58 -12.04 -1.80
N GLY A 190 -13.43 -11.47 -1.53
CA GLY A 190 -12.27 -11.66 -2.41
C GLY A 190 -10.94 -11.60 -1.69
N VAL A 191 -9.90 -11.82 -2.48
CA VAL A 191 -8.51 -11.55 -2.13
C VAL A 191 -7.96 -10.51 -3.10
N GLU A 192 -7.11 -9.63 -2.59
CA GLU A 192 -6.54 -8.55 -3.37
C GLU A 192 -5.08 -8.34 -2.99
N THR A 193 -4.26 -7.98 -3.96
CA THR A 193 -2.87 -7.59 -3.78
C THR A 193 -2.59 -6.30 -4.52
N ASP A 194 -1.85 -5.37 -3.87
CA ASP A 194 -1.24 -4.25 -4.56
C ASP A 194 0.26 -4.51 -4.70
N LEU A 195 0.74 -4.35 -5.92
CA LEU A 195 2.12 -4.49 -6.31
C LEU A 195 2.68 -3.09 -6.62
N GLY A 196 3.36 -2.49 -5.65
CA GLY A 196 3.98 -1.17 -5.81
C GLY A 196 5.09 -1.18 -6.85
N LEU A 197 5.05 -0.23 -7.76
CA LEU A 197 6.06 -0.01 -8.80
C LEU A 197 6.95 1.19 -8.46
N THR A 198 6.43 2.16 -7.72
CA THR A 198 7.18 3.33 -7.27
C THR A 198 7.99 3.02 -6.03
N LYS A 199 9.10 3.75 -5.86
CA LYS A 199 9.96 3.62 -4.69
C LYS A 199 9.39 4.42 -3.52
N PHE A 200 9.26 3.77 -2.38
CA PHE A 200 8.88 4.43 -1.12
C PHE A 200 10.01 5.33 -0.59
N ASN A 201 11.26 4.90 -0.75
CA ASN A 201 12.42 5.61 -0.24
C ASN A 201 13.62 5.53 -1.20
N THR A 202 14.68 6.23 -0.85
CA THR A 202 15.95 6.21 -1.61
C THR A 202 16.62 4.84 -1.65
N ALA A 203 16.34 3.94 -0.69
CA ALA A 203 16.83 2.56 -0.70
C ALA A 203 16.11 1.69 -1.75
N GLY A 204 15.00 2.19 -2.32
CA GLY A 204 14.28 1.52 -3.39
C GLY A 204 13.19 0.55 -2.92
N ASP A 205 12.79 0.63 -1.65
CA ASP A 205 11.68 -0.18 -1.13
C ASP A 205 10.38 0.14 -1.87
N ARG A 206 9.58 -0.89 -2.13
CA ARG A 206 8.27 -0.77 -2.82
C ARG A 206 7.24 -1.55 -2.05
N ASN A 207 6.04 -0.99 -1.92
CA ASN A 207 4.94 -1.59 -1.17
C ASN A 207 4.41 -2.86 -1.85
N VAL A 208 4.10 -3.85 -1.03
CA VAL A 208 3.35 -5.05 -1.44
C VAL A 208 2.34 -5.36 -0.36
N THR A 209 1.12 -5.71 -0.75
CA THR A 209 0.04 -6.03 0.17
C THR A 209 -0.64 -7.34 -0.22
N ALA A 210 -1.26 -7.99 0.75
CA ALA A 210 -2.17 -9.10 0.51
C ALA A 210 -3.35 -8.99 1.49
N LEU A 211 -4.55 -8.81 0.96
CA LEU A 211 -5.76 -8.57 1.74
C LEU A 211 -6.86 -9.56 1.39
N VAL A 212 -7.68 -9.87 2.38
CA VAL A 212 -9.04 -10.35 2.18
C VAL A 212 -9.94 -9.11 2.11
N THR A 213 -10.81 -9.04 1.12
CA THR A 213 -11.67 -7.88 0.86
C THR A 213 -13.14 -8.26 0.87
N LEU A 214 -13.96 -7.33 1.30
CA LEU A 214 -15.41 -7.37 1.22
C LEU A 214 -15.88 -6.12 0.49
N THR A 215 -16.60 -6.31 -0.61
CA THR A 215 -17.18 -5.22 -1.42
C THR A 215 -18.68 -5.41 -1.51
N TYR A 216 -19.43 -4.36 -1.23
CA TYR A 216 -20.88 -4.31 -1.39
C TYR A 216 -21.24 -3.29 -2.45
N GLN A 217 -22.10 -3.70 -3.39
CA GLN A 217 -22.67 -2.84 -4.45
C GLN A 217 -24.11 -2.49 -4.11
N PHE A 218 -24.46 -1.21 -4.20
CA PHE A 218 -25.80 -0.68 -3.90
C PHE A 218 -26.68 -0.67 -5.14
#